data_476c4e272948cf584f2c0ffbd18171b5
#
_entry.id   476c4e272948cf584f2c0ffbd18171b5
#
_cell.length_a   1.000
_cell.length_b   1.000
_cell.length_c   1.000
_cell.angle_alpha   90.00
_cell.angle_beta   90.00
_cell.angle_gamma   90.00
#
_symmetry.space_group_name_H-M   'P 1'
#
loop_
_entity.id
_entity.type
_entity.pdbx_description
1 polymer ?
#
loop_
_entity_poly.entity_id
_entity_poly.type
_entity_poly.pdbx_seq_one_letter_code
_entity_poly.pdbx_strand_id
1 'polypeptide(L)'
;MAAAERAGRVHAVTRPVAPRPPSGDGTSGSRFHDLGRRLPIAAQLSLRVRRRMFDRFVELMAPTADSTILDLGVTGERASPEANYFEQWYPHKDRIVAAGVEDASHLERCYPGLVFTRIGPHDRLPFADGAFDVVFSNAVVEHAGSRAQQRAFIDEALRVARRFFITTPNRWFPIEMHTALPLVHYLPAPINRRLLSALGHQFWASEDRLNLLDARSLRGLFVNHDVAIGVVRLGGLPSNLIAYGTTGTSR
;
A
#
# COMPACT_ATOMS: atom_id res chain seq x y z
N MET A 1 -16.24 40.21 -27.70
CA MET A 1 -14.82 40.01 -27.45
C MET A 1 -14.62 40.00 -25.95
N ALA A 2 -14.50 38.83 -25.34
CA ALA A 2 -13.94 38.54 -24.01
C ALA A 2 -14.40 37.15 -23.55
N ALA A 3 -13.86 36.11 -24.15
CA ALA A 3 -14.06 34.73 -23.68
C ALA A 3 -12.84 33.92 -24.12
N ALA A 4 -11.71 34.19 -23.51
CA ALA A 4 -10.52 33.34 -23.63
C ALA A 4 -9.50 33.84 -22.58
N GLU A 5 -9.57 33.28 -21.36
CA GLU A 5 -8.42 33.27 -20.42
C GLU A 5 -8.83 32.59 -19.10
N ARG A 6 -8.96 31.28 -19.13
CA ARG A 6 -8.83 30.41 -17.94
C ARG A 6 -8.20 29.10 -18.34
N ALA A 7 -7.00 29.16 -18.90
CA ALA A 7 -6.11 27.99 -18.93
C ALA A 7 -5.48 27.86 -17.55
N GLY A 8 -5.96 26.89 -16.77
CA GLY A 8 -5.49 26.62 -15.43
C GLY A 8 -3.99 26.31 -15.42
N ARG A 9 -3.29 26.98 -14.53
CA ARG A 9 -1.89 26.67 -14.17
C ARG A 9 -1.82 25.22 -13.66
N VAL A 10 -1.33 24.34 -14.49
CA VAL A 10 -0.75 23.07 -14.05
C VAL A 10 0.48 23.47 -13.22
N HIS A 11 0.39 23.38 -11.90
CA HIS A 11 1.58 23.49 -11.06
C HIS A 11 2.53 22.38 -11.49
N ALA A 12 3.60 22.79 -12.17
CA ALA A 12 4.70 21.91 -12.51
C ALA A 12 5.19 21.27 -11.19
N VAL A 13 5.00 19.97 -11.06
CA VAL A 13 5.66 19.18 -10.02
C VAL A 13 7.14 19.29 -10.30
N THR A 14 7.81 20.21 -9.60
CA THR A 14 9.28 20.34 -9.66
C THR A 14 9.84 18.97 -9.27
N ARG A 15 10.53 18.32 -10.22
CA ARG A 15 11.27 17.07 -9.95
C ARG A 15 12.25 17.33 -8.79
N PRO A 16 12.09 16.69 -7.63
CA PRO A 16 13.10 16.76 -6.61
C PRO A 16 14.37 16.08 -7.13
N VAL A 17 15.50 16.73 -6.94
CA VAL A 17 16.83 16.14 -7.20
C VAL A 17 16.94 14.93 -6.28
N ALA A 18 16.99 13.72 -6.86
CA ALA A 18 17.05 12.48 -6.11
C ALA A 18 18.28 12.45 -5.20
N PRO A 19 18.14 12.21 -3.90
CA PRO A 19 19.28 11.89 -3.05
C PRO A 19 19.92 10.60 -3.52
N ARG A 20 21.25 10.54 -3.45
CA ARG A 20 22.05 9.37 -3.82
C ARG A 20 21.59 8.14 -3.00
N PRO A 21 21.28 7.00 -3.63
CA PRO A 21 20.75 5.86 -2.91
C PRO A 21 21.77 5.33 -1.90
N PRO A 22 21.36 4.96 -0.68
CA PRO A 22 22.17 4.10 0.15
C PRO A 22 22.34 2.76 -0.58
N SER A 23 23.57 2.24 -0.58
CA SER A 23 23.91 0.90 -1.09
C SER A 23 23.24 -0.15 -0.19
N GLY A 24 22.01 -0.53 -0.53
CA GLY A 24 21.26 -1.57 0.17
C GLY A 24 20.96 -2.72 -0.81
N ASP A 25 21.28 -3.94 -0.37
CA ASP A 25 21.16 -5.18 -1.11
C ASP A 25 19.79 -5.35 -1.77
N GLY A 26 19.81 -5.56 -3.10
CA GLY A 26 18.62 -5.72 -3.95
C GLY A 26 17.80 -7.02 -3.73
N THR A 27 17.83 -7.60 -2.52
CA THR A 27 17.19 -8.89 -2.20
C THR A 27 15.90 -8.77 -1.36
N SER A 28 15.53 -7.57 -0.92
CA SER A 28 14.39 -7.41 0.01
C SER A 28 13.02 -7.63 -0.66
N GLY A 29 12.79 -7.06 -1.84
CA GLY A 29 11.50 -7.13 -2.54
C GLY A 29 11.08 -8.52 -2.97
N SER A 30 12.05 -9.38 -3.28
CA SER A 30 11.81 -10.76 -3.73
C SER A 30 11.11 -11.62 -2.66
N ARG A 31 11.33 -11.38 -1.37
CA ARG A 31 10.77 -12.20 -0.28
C ARG A 31 9.30 -11.97 -0.01
N PHE A 32 8.78 -10.76 -0.28
CA PHE A 32 7.36 -10.43 -0.09
C PHE A 32 6.44 -11.19 -1.06
N HIS A 33 6.98 -11.67 -2.19
CA HIS A 33 6.21 -12.37 -3.23
C HIS A 33 6.58 -13.85 -3.39
N ASP A 34 7.44 -14.40 -2.54
CA ASP A 34 7.95 -15.78 -2.64
C ASP A 34 6.83 -16.85 -2.60
N LEU A 35 5.76 -16.61 -1.86
CA LEU A 35 4.66 -17.56 -1.73
C LEU A 35 3.91 -17.74 -3.05
N GLY A 36 3.59 -16.65 -3.74
CA GLY A 36 2.91 -16.70 -5.04
C GLY A 36 3.73 -17.42 -6.12
N ARG A 37 5.05 -17.29 -6.07
CA ARG A 37 5.96 -18.00 -6.98
C ARG A 37 5.97 -19.51 -6.74
N ARG A 38 5.87 -19.95 -5.47
CA ARG A 38 5.93 -21.37 -5.10
C ARG A 38 4.61 -22.10 -5.30
N LEU A 39 3.49 -21.37 -5.22
CA LEU A 39 2.14 -21.95 -5.28
C LEU A 39 1.26 -21.19 -6.28
N PRO A 40 1.12 -21.64 -7.52
CA PRO A 40 0.30 -20.97 -8.54
C PRO A 40 -1.15 -20.74 -8.12
N ILE A 41 -1.72 -21.64 -7.30
CA ILE A 41 -3.08 -21.47 -6.76
C ILE A 41 -3.13 -20.28 -5.79
N ALA A 42 -2.09 -20.08 -4.97
CA ALA A 42 -2.02 -18.95 -4.05
C ALA A 42 -1.95 -17.63 -4.83
N ALA A 43 -1.18 -17.56 -5.93
CA ALA A 43 -1.13 -16.40 -6.81
C ALA A 43 -2.50 -16.07 -7.43
N GLN A 44 -3.23 -17.10 -7.91
CA GLN A 44 -4.57 -16.90 -8.47
C GLN A 44 -5.57 -16.42 -7.41
N LEU A 45 -5.52 -16.97 -6.19
CA LEU A 45 -6.36 -16.53 -5.10
C LEU A 45 -6.02 -15.08 -4.69
N SER A 46 -4.73 -14.75 -4.65
CA SER A 46 -4.23 -13.40 -4.40
C SER A 46 -4.76 -12.40 -5.43
N LEU A 47 -4.67 -12.73 -6.72
CA LEU A 47 -5.23 -11.89 -7.80
C LEU A 47 -6.74 -11.70 -7.68
N ARG A 48 -7.51 -12.74 -7.29
CA ARG A 48 -8.96 -12.60 -7.06
C ARG A 48 -9.27 -11.64 -5.91
N VAL A 49 -8.49 -11.68 -4.84
CA VAL A 49 -8.64 -10.77 -3.70
C VAL A 49 -8.28 -9.35 -4.12
N ARG A 50 -7.16 -9.16 -4.85
CA ARG A 50 -6.73 -7.86 -5.36
C ARG A 50 -7.76 -7.27 -6.33
N ARG A 51 -8.37 -8.09 -7.20
CA ARG A 51 -9.44 -7.63 -8.08
C ARG A 51 -10.62 -7.09 -7.28
N ARG A 52 -11.05 -7.80 -6.24
CA ARG A 52 -12.13 -7.30 -5.36
C ARG A 52 -11.74 -6.02 -4.64
N MET A 53 -10.47 -5.88 -4.18
CA MET A 53 -9.99 -4.65 -3.57
C MET A 53 -10.00 -3.49 -4.57
N PHE A 54 -9.57 -3.73 -5.81
CA PHE A 54 -9.62 -2.74 -6.87
C PHE A 54 -11.06 -2.32 -7.23
N ASP A 55 -11.98 -3.28 -7.36
CA ASP A 55 -13.39 -2.99 -7.62
C ASP A 55 -13.99 -2.15 -6.47
N ARG A 56 -13.63 -2.46 -5.21
CA ARG A 56 -14.04 -1.67 -4.03
C ARG A 56 -13.40 -0.29 -4.01
N PHE A 57 -12.16 -0.17 -4.46
CA PHE A 57 -11.52 1.14 -4.64
C PHE A 57 -12.30 2.01 -5.63
N VAL A 58 -12.62 1.47 -6.81
CA VAL A 58 -13.40 2.20 -7.82
C VAL A 58 -14.77 2.60 -7.28
N GLU A 59 -15.46 1.69 -6.60
CA GLU A 59 -16.78 1.93 -6.01
C GLU A 59 -16.74 3.03 -4.93
N LEU A 60 -15.83 2.91 -3.96
CA LEU A 60 -15.81 3.76 -2.77
C LEU A 60 -15.13 5.11 -3.00
N MET A 61 -14.10 5.13 -3.84
CA MET A 61 -13.38 6.36 -4.16
C MET A 61 -13.95 7.08 -5.37
N ALA A 62 -14.73 6.39 -6.23
CA ALA A 62 -15.33 6.95 -7.44
C ALA A 62 -14.39 7.94 -8.17
N PRO A 63 -13.16 7.54 -8.53
CA PRO A 63 -12.22 8.45 -9.16
C PRO A 63 -12.70 8.80 -10.57
N THR A 64 -12.53 10.06 -10.95
CA THR A 64 -12.77 10.54 -12.31
C THR A 64 -11.51 10.43 -13.17
N ALA A 65 -11.60 10.69 -14.45
CA ALA A 65 -10.43 10.73 -15.35
C ALA A 65 -9.39 11.79 -14.93
N ASP A 66 -9.82 12.82 -14.21
CA ASP A 66 -8.95 13.90 -13.73
C ASP A 66 -8.40 13.68 -12.31
N SER A 67 -8.88 12.66 -11.62
CA SER A 67 -8.45 12.38 -10.24
C SER A 67 -6.99 11.99 -10.18
N THR A 68 -6.22 12.71 -9.38
CA THR A 68 -4.80 12.43 -9.11
C THR A 68 -4.68 11.40 -7.99
N ILE A 69 -3.88 10.34 -8.23
CA ILE A 69 -3.74 9.23 -7.29
C ILE A 69 -2.28 9.04 -6.92
N LEU A 70 -2.02 8.95 -5.62
CA LEU A 70 -0.76 8.45 -5.10
C LEU A 70 -0.92 6.95 -4.81
N ASP A 71 -0.18 6.08 -5.50
CA ASP A 71 0.01 4.69 -5.09
C ASP A 71 1.24 4.60 -4.19
N LEU A 72 0.98 4.43 -2.88
CA LEU A 72 2.00 4.47 -1.84
C LEU A 72 2.40 3.05 -1.41
N GLY A 73 3.62 2.65 -1.75
CA GLY A 73 4.22 1.37 -1.40
C GLY A 73 4.37 0.42 -2.58
N VAL A 74 4.60 0.97 -3.78
CA VAL A 74 4.93 0.15 -4.95
C VAL A 74 6.25 -0.59 -4.74
N THR A 75 6.39 -1.75 -5.37
CA THR A 75 7.56 -2.62 -5.27
C THR A 75 8.34 -2.70 -6.58
N GLY A 76 9.65 -2.95 -6.48
CA GLY A 76 10.52 -3.25 -7.60
C GLY A 76 10.29 -4.63 -8.25
N GLU A 77 9.39 -5.46 -7.69
CA GLU A 77 9.08 -6.80 -8.18
C GLU A 77 8.46 -6.79 -9.58
N ARG A 78 8.99 -7.62 -10.48
CA ARG A 78 8.57 -7.69 -11.89
C ARG A 78 8.00 -9.04 -12.30
N ALA A 79 8.33 -10.10 -11.56
CA ALA A 79 7.99 -11.46 -11.95
C ALA A 79 6.63 -11.92 -11.40
N SER A 80 6.11 -11.21 -10.40
CA SER A 80 4.85 -11.57 -9.75
C SER A 80 3.68 -10.83 -10.40
N PRO A 81 2.69 -11.51 -10.98
CA PRO A 81 1.55 -10.87 -11.66
C PRO A 81 0.64 -10.09 -10.72
N GLU A 82 0.75 -10.35 -9.43
CA GLU A 82 0.02 -9.62 -8.39
C GLU A 82 0.75 -8.37 -7.87
N ALA A 83 2.04 -8.19 -8.22
CA ALA A 83 2.78 -6.97 -7.86
C ALA A 83 2.27 -5.79 -8.69
N ASN A 84 2.19 -4.63 -8.05
CA ASN A 84 1.84 -3.38 -8.72
C ASN A 84 0.58 -3.49 -9.61
N TYR A 85 -0.43 -4.24 -9.13
CA TYR A 85 -1.65 -4.50 -9.89
C TYR A 85 -2.49 -3.24 -10.11
N PHE A 86 -2.35 -2.24 -9.23
CA PHE A 86 -3.09 -0.98 -9.34
C PHE A 86 -2.71 -0.26 -10.62
N GLU A 87 -1.42 -0.11 -10.89
CA GLU A 87 -0.91 0.50 -12.11
C GLU A 87 -1.32 -0.29 -13.36
N GLN A 88 -1.42 -1.59 -13.24
CA GLN A 88 -1.88 -2.44 -14.35
C GLN A 88 -3.34 -2.16 -14.70
N TRP A 89 -4.22 -2.03 -13.70
CA TRP A 89 -5.67 -2.01 -13.91
C TRP A 89 -6.29 -0.63 -13.96
N TYR A 90 -5.70 0.38 -13.29
CA TYR A 90 -6.24 1.73 -13.33
C TYR A 90 -6.02 2.37 -14.72
N PRO A 91 -7.09 2.89 -15.38
CA PRO A 91 -6.99 3.30 -16.78
C PRO A 91 -6.15 4.57 -17.03
N HIS A 92 -6.19 5.54 -16.11
CA HIS A 92 -5.56 6.86 -16.27
C HIS A 92 -4.14 6.86 -15.68
N LYS A 93 -3.16 6.33 -16.44
CA LYS A 93 -1.77 6.16 -16.00
C LYS A 93 -1.08 7.49 -15.70
N ASP A 94 -1.38 8.51 -16.50
CA ASP A 94 -0.90 9.89 -16.38
C ASP A 94 -1.39 10.60 -15.09
N ARG A 95 -2.33 10.01 -14.38
CA ARG A 95 -2.87 10.50 -13.11
C ARG A 95 -2.28 9.77 -11.90
N ILE A 96 -1.39 8.81 -12.11
CA ILE A 96 -0.74 8.05 -11.05
C ILE A 96 0.64 8.60 -10.75
N VAL A 97 0.90 8.91 -9.49
CA VAL A 97 2.24 8.98 -8.92
C VAL A 97 2.44 7.73 -8.07
N ALA A 98 3.41 6.91 -8.43
CA ALA A 98 3.79 5.71 -7.69
C ALA A 98 4.96 6.05 -6.75
N ALA A 99 4.84 5.75 -5.47
CA ALA A 99 5.91 6.00 -4.51
C ALA A 99 6.29 4.72 -3.75
N GLY A 100 7.59 4.45 -3.63
CA GLY A 100 8.09 3.24 -2.97
C GLY A 100 9.51 3.36 -2.48
N VAL A 101 9.89 2.52 -1.52
CA VAL A 101 11.26 2.46 -0.97
C VAL A 101 12.23 1.71 -1.89
N GLU A 102 11.72 0.78 -2.69
CA GLU A 102 12.48 0.05 -3.68
C GLU A 102 12.53 0.83 -5.00
N ASP A 103 13.50 0.50 -5.86
CA ASP A 103 13.52 1.04 -7.22
C ASP A 103 12.45 0.38 -8.08
N ALA A 104 11.38 1.10 -8.32
CA ALA A 104 10.30 0.73 -9.22
C ALA A 104 10.24 1.62 -10.48
N SER A 105 11.34 2.27 -10.87
CA SER A 105 11.43 3.16 -12.04
C SER A 105 11.01 2.50 -13.36
N HIS A 106 11.04 1.17 -13.43
CA HIS A 106 10.54 0.42 -14.57
C HIS A 106 9.04 0.64 -14.85
N LEU A 107 8.26 1.03 -13.83
CA LEU A 107 6.82 1.29 -13.97
C LEU A 107 6.55 2.44 -14.96
N GLU A 108 7.42 3.46 -15.01
CA GLU A 108 7.29 4.55 -15.99
C GLU A 108 7.40 4.06 -17.44
N ARG A 109 8.21 3.02 -17.67
CA ARG A 109 8.34 2.39 -19.01
C ARG A 109 7.17 1.45 -19.32
N CYS A 110 6.68 0.74 -18.30
CA CYS A 110 5.56 -0.20 -18.45
C CYS A 110 4.22 0.54 -18.63
N TYR A 111 4.08 1.71 -17.97
CA TYR A 111 2.84 2.48 -17.92
C TYR A 111 3.10 3.94 -18.29
N PRO A 112 3.15 4.28 -19.58
CA PRO A 112 3.44 5.63 -20.05
C PRO A 112 2.52 6.67 -19.44
N GLY A 113 3.11 7.75 -18.92
CA GLY A 113 2.42 8.82 -18.22
C GLY A 113 2.48 8.72 -16.69
N LEU A 114 2.65 7.51 -16.12
CA LEU A 114 2.91 7.32 -14.70
C LEU A 114 4.27 7.95 -14.29
N VAL A 115 4.33 8.53 -13.11
CA VAL A 115 5.56 9.07 -12.52
C VAL A 115 5.93 8.25 -11.28
N PHE A 116 7.17 7.78 -11.22
CA PHE A 116 7.69 7.09 -10.05
C PHE A 116 8.53 8.03 -9.18
N THR A 117 8.31 7.97 -7.88
CA THR A 117 9.08 8.72 -6.86
C THR A 117 9.65 7.74 -5.84
N ARG A 118 10.97 7.65 -5.76
CA ARG A 118 11.61 6.87 -4.69
C ARG A 118 11.56 7.64 -3.39
N ILE A 119 11.16 6.97 -2.29
CA ILE A 119 11.08 7.53 -0.94
C ILE A 119 11.96 6.73 0.01
N GLY A 120 12.36 7.33 1.13
CA GLY A 120 13.02 6.59 2.22
C GLY A 120 12.00 5.93 3.14
N PRO A 121 12.38 4.85 3.85
CA PRO A 121 11.53 4.25 4.85
C PRO A 121 11.30 5.25 5.99
N HIS A 122 10.04 5.49 6.36
CA HIS A 122 9.63 6.42 7.42
C HIS A 122 9.95 7.90 7.19
N ASP A 123 10.39 8.28 5.98
CA ASP A 123 10.61 9.68 5.64
C ASP A 123 9.27 10.42 5.47
N ARG A 124 9.31 11.73 5.68
CA ARG A 124 8.23 12.60 5.24
C ARG A 124 8.11 12.51 3.73
N LEU A 125 6.89 12.28 3.23
CA LEU A 125 6.65 12.21 1.80
C LEU A 125 6.96 13.55 1.11
N PRO A 126 7.66 13.56 -0.04
CA PRO A 126 8.09 14.77 -0.74
C PRO A 126 6.95 15.43 -1.53
N PHE A 127 5.75 15.42 -0.95
CA PHE A 127 4.55 15.99 -1.55
C PHE A 127 3.92 17.00 -0.60
N ALA A 128 3.27 18.02 -1.16
CA ALA A 128 2.53 19.02 -0.39
C ALA A 128 1.27 18.39 0.25
N ASP A 129 0.76 19.07 1.28
CA ASP A 129 -0.49 18.69 1.92
C ASP A 129 -1.64 18.73 0.91
N GLY A 130 -2.45 17.67 0.84
CA GLY A 130 -3.57 17.55 -0.06
C GLY A 130 -3.22 17.57 -1.55
N ALA A 131 -1.98 17.19 -1.92
CA ALA A 131 -1.49 17.18 -3.30
C ALA A 131 -2.28 16.22 -4.21
N PHE A 132 -2.85 15.17 -3.62
CA PHE A 132 -3.58 14.13 -4.34
C PHE A 132 -5.06 14.09 -3.98
N ASP A 133 -5.90 13.70 -4.92
CA ASP A 133 -7.32 13.45 -4.64
C ASP A 133 -7.50 12.17 -3.84
N VAL A 134 -6.68 11.14 -4.09
CA VAL A 134 -6.74 9.86 -3.38
C VAL A 134 -5.33 9.33 -3.14
N VAL A 135 -5.05 8.85 -1.93
CA VAL A 135 -3.96 7.91 -1.67
C VAL A 135 -4.50 6.49 -1.66
N PHE A 136 -3.90 5.64 -2.48
CA PHE A 136 -4.07 4.20 -2.48
C PHE A 136 -2.82 3.56 -1.85
N SER A 137 -3.00 2.56 -0.98
CA SER A 137 -1.88 1.78 -0.45
C SER A 137 -2.33 0.35 -0.17
N ASN A 138 -1.59 -0.61 -0.69
CA ASN A 138 -1.97 -2.02 -0.60
C ASN A 138 -0.89 -2.86 0.07
N ALA A 139 -1.21 -3.44 1.23
CA ALA A 139 -0.34 -4.36 1.95
C ALA A 139 1.05 -3.76 2.27
N VAL A 140 1.05 -2.54 2.83
CA VAL A 140 2.26 -1.78 3.20
C VAL A 140 2.31 -1.48 4.70
N VAL A 141 1.19 -1.06 5.28
CA VAL A 141 1.13 -0.60 6.68
C VAL A 141 1.58 -1.67 7.68
N GLU A 142 1.37 -2.96 7.39
CA GLU A 142 1.87 -4.08 8.21
C GLU A 142 3.40 -4.20 8.21
N HIS A 143 4.06 -3.58 7.25
CA HIS A 143 5.52 -3.55 7.08
C HIS A 143 6.16 -2.24 7.56
N ALA A 144 5.35 -1.31 8.03
CA ALA A 144 5.84 -0.02 8.52
C ALA A 144 6.45 -0.08 9.94
N GLY A 145 6.64 -1.28 10.51
CA GLY A 145 7.30 -1.48 11.79
C GLY A 145 6.37 -1.42 13.01
N SER A 146 6.78 -0.71 14.06
CA SER A 146 6.04 -0.56 15.30
C SER A 146 4.70 0.16 15.11
N ARG A 147 3.80 0.10 16.11
CA ARG A 147 2.52 0.84 16.05
C ARG A 147 2.69 2.35 15.85
N ALA A 148 3.74 2.93 16.44
CA ALA A 148 4.06 4.34 16.26
C ALA A 148 4.45 4.64 14.81
N GLN A 149 5.25 3.79 14.20
CA GLN A 149 5.67 3.90 12.80
C GLN A 149 4.50 3.65 11.83
N GLN A 150 3.66 2.64 12.10
CA GLN A 150 2.42 2.42 11.34
C GLN A 150 1.51 3.64 11.39
N ARG A 151 1.39 4.28 12.56
CA ARG A 151 0.63 5.51 12.70
C ARG A 151 1.25 6.66 11.90
N ALA A 152 2.56 6.88 12.02
CA ALA A 152 3.25 7.90 11.25
C ALA A 152 3.09 7.71 9.73
N PHE A 153 3.10 6.46 9.25
CA PHE A 153 2.79 6.12 7.86
C PHE A 153 1.37 6.55 7.47
N ILE A 154 0.37 6.27 8.32
CA ILE A 154 -1.02 6.69 8.09
C ILE A 154 -1.10 8.22 8.10
N ASP A 155 -0.53 8.89 9.10
CA ASP A 155 -0.58 10.36 9.22
C ASP A 155 0.01 11.04 7.97
N GLU A 156 1.13 10.52 7.42
CA GLU A 156 1.72 11.04 6.18
C GLU A 156 0.86 10.74 4.95
N ALA A 157 0.27 9.55 4.84
CA ALA A 157 -0.65 9.21 3.76
C ALA A 157 -1.87 10.16 3.76
N LEU A 158 -2.43 10.44 4.95
CA LEU A 158 -3.57 11.35 5.11
C LEU A 158 -3.20 12.81 4.85
N ARG A 159 -1.98 13.22 5.18
CA ARG A 159 -1.51 14.59 4.95
C ARG A 159 -1.50 14.92 3.46
N VAL A 160 -1.02 14.01 2.62
CA VAL A 160 -0.78 14.28 1.19
C VAL A 160 -2.00 14.11 0.29
N ALA A 161 -3.10 13.53 0.80
CA ALA A 161 -4.28 13.27 -0.01
C ALA A 161 -5.58 13.72 0.67
N ARG A 162 -6.63 13.96 -0.11
CA ARG A 162 -7.97 14.35 0.36
C ARG A 162 -8.84 13.17 0.75
N ARG A 163 -8.61 12.00 0.15
CA ARG A 163 -9.29 10.73 0.41
C ARG A 163 -8.25 9.62 0.48
N PHE A 164 -8.58 8.56 1.17
CA PHE A 164 -7.67 7.44 1.34
C PHE A 164 -8.36 6.09 1.18
N PHE A 165 -7.58 5.13 0.66
CA PHE A 165 -7.97 3.73 0.55
C PHE A 165 -6.73 2.87 0.84
N ILE A 166 -6.66 2.34 2.06
CA ILE A 166 -5.50 1.61 2.58
C ILE A 166 -5.93 0.20 2.92
N THR A 167 -5.22 -0.79 2.37
CA THR A 167 -5.54 -2.19 2.61
C THR A 167 -4.42 -2.91 3.34
N THR A 168 -4.77 -3.92 4.13
CA THR A 168 -3.82 -4.78 4.84
C THR A 168 -4.39 -6.17 5.00
N PRO A 169 -3.57 -7.24 5.04
CA PRO A 169 -4.02 -8.57 5.42
C PRO A 169 -4.67 -8.54 6.82
N ASN A 170 -5.77 -9.27 6.96
CA ASN A 170 -6.43 -9.38 8.25
C ASN A 170 -5.68 -10.39 9.12
N ARG A 171 -5.23 -9.96 10.30
CA ARG A 171 -4.58 -10.81 11.29
C ARG A 171 -5.37 -12.10 11.60
N TRP A 172 -6.70 -12.05 11.53
CA TRP A 172 -7.57 -13.19 11.85
C TRP A 172 -7.91 -14.06 10.63
N PHE A 173 -7.24 -13.87 9.48
CA PHE A 173 -7.35 -14.83 8.39
C PHE A 173 -6.54 -16.08 8.73
N PRO A 174 -7.05 -17.33 8.52
CA PRO A 174 -6.43 -18.55 9.04
C PRO A 174 -5.02 -18.84 8.52
N ILE A 175 -4.67 -18.33 7.34
CA ILE A 175 -3.35 -18.54 6.72
C ILE A 175 -2.61 -17.20 6.72
N GLU A 176 -1.42 -17.17 7.31
CA GLU A 176 -0.55 -16.00 7.23
C GLU A 176 0.07 -15.92 5.83
N MET A 177 -0.19 -14.80 5.12
CA MET A 177 0.06 -14.71 3.68
C MET A 177 1.55 -14.63 3.30
N HIS A 178 2.44 -14.25 4.22
CA HIS A 178 3.89 -14.12 3.97
C HIS A 178 4.63 -15.44 4.20
N THR A 179 4.18 -16.25 5.16
CA THR A 179 4.84 -17.49 5.55
C THR A 179 4.07 -18.74 5.10
N ALA A 180 2.81 -18.60 4.67
CA ALA A 180 1.85 -19.68 4.42
C ALA A 180 1.54 -20.56 5.64
N LEU A 181 1.94 -20.15 6.83
CA LEU A 181 1.71 -20.93 8.03
C LEU A 181 0.28 -20.72 8.53
N PRO A 182 -0.46 -21.81 8.81
CA PRO A 182 -1.79 -21.69 9.37
C PRO A 182 -1.72 -21.34 10.85
N LEU A 183 -2.56 -20.38 11.30
CA LEU A 183 -2.88 -20.06 12.70
C LEU A 183 -1.70 -19.59 13.57
N VAL A 184 -0.45 -19.66 13.14
CA VAL A 184 0.74 -19.31 13.93
C VAL A 184 0.69 -17.85 14.41
N HIS A 185 0.20 -16.97 13.55
CA HIS A 185 0.07 -15.54 13.84
C HIS A 185 -1.08 -15.18 14.81
N TYR A 186 -1.90 -16.16 15.23
CA TYR A 186 -2.91 -16.00 16.29
C TYR A 186 -2.25 -15.98 17.69
N LEU A 187 -1.07 -16.57 17.79
CA LEU A 187 -0.32 -16.58 19.04
C LEU A 187 0.10 -15.15 19.44
N PRO A 188 0.31 -14.88 20.74
CA PRO A 188 0.92 -13.65 21.20
C PRO A 188 2.24 -13.37 20.47
N ALA A 189 2.50 -12.10 20.12
CA ALA A 189 3.62 -11.70 19.27
C ALA A 189 4.99 -12.28 19.69
N PRO A 190 5.38 -12.35 20.99
CA PRO A 190 6.66 -12.96 21.39
C PRO A 190 6.73 -14.47 21.08
N ILE A 191 5.64 -15.20 21.25
CA ILE A 191 5.57 -16.65 20.99
C ILE A 191 5.59 -16.87 19.47
N ASN A 192 4.78 -16.14 18.72
CA ASN A 192 4.75 -16.19 17.26
C ASN A 192 6.16 -15.95 16.68
N ARG A 193 6.83 -14.87 17.08
CA ARG A 193 8.18 -14.54 16.59
C ARG A 193 9.22 -15.63 16.88
N ARG A 194 9.19 -16.21 18.09
CA ARG A 194 10.06 -17.35 18.44
C ARG A 194 9.78 -18.57 17.55
N LEU A 195 8.49 -18.87 17.34
CA LEU A 195 8.10 -20.01 16.51
C LEU A 195 8.48 -19.80 15.03
N LEU A 196 8.25 -18.59 14.49
CA LEU A 196 8.68 -18.23 13.12
C LEU A 196 10.21 -18.39 12.97
N SER A 197 10.99 -17.93 13.95
CA SER A 197 12.44 -18.10 13.95
C SER A 197 12.85 -19.57 13.97
N ALA A 198 12.22 -20.39 14.80
CA ALA A 198 12.49 -21.82 14.90
C ALA A 198 12.12 -22.59 13.62
N LEU A 199 11.10 -22.12 12.89
CA LEU A 199 10.67 -22.69 11.61
C LEU A 199 11.45 -22.15 10.39
N GLY A 200 12.50 -21.35 10.60
CA GLY A 200 13.32 -20.81 9.51
C GLY A 200 12.80 -19.53 8.86
N HIS A 201 11.73 -18.94 9.41
CA HIS A 201 11.13 -17.68 8.94
C HIS A 201 11.66 -16.44 9.70
N GLN A 202 12.96 -16.38 9.99
CA GLN A 202 13.58 -15.31 10.78
C GLN A 202 13.31 -13.91 10.24
N PHE A 203 13.24 -13.76 8.91
CA PHE A 203 12.94 -12.48 8.26
C PHE A 203 11.58 -11.90 8.73
N TRP A 204 10.56 -12.76 8.88
CA TRP A 204 9.20 -12.37 9.29
C TRP A 204 8.99 -12.35 10.81
N ALA A 205 10.00 -12.77 11.56
CA ALA A 205 9.95 -12.85 13.02
C ALA A 205 10.23 -11.48 13.71
N SER A 206 10.50 -10.43 12.94
CA SER A 206 10.77 -9.08 13.45
C SER A 206 9.53 -8.19 13.32
N GLU A 207 9.32 -7.32 14.30
CA GLU A 207 8.27 -6.29 14.27
C GLU A 207 8.46 -5.29 13.12
N ASP A 208 9.70 -4.96 12.84
CA ASP A 208 10.06 -4.05 11.75
C ASP A 208 9.74 -4.62 10.36
N ARG A 209 9.49 -5.92 10.27
CA ARG A 209 9.18 -6.60 9.00
C ARG A 209 7.73 -7.00 8.86
N LEU A 210 7.08 -7.38 9.98
CA LEU A 210 5.69 -7.84 9.95
C LEU A 210 5.00 -7.54 11.29
N ASN A 211 4.04 -6.64 11.25
CA ASN A 211 3.22 -6.27 12.39
C ASN A 211 1.74 -6.22 11.99
N LEU A 212 1.12 -7.41 11.92
CA LEU A 212 -0.23 -7.61 11.42
C LEU A 212 -1.29 -6.85 12.23
N LEU A 213 -2.33 -6.44 11.52
CA LEU A 213 -3.45 -5.66 12.02
C LEU A 213 -4.75 -6.46 11.99
N ASP A 214 -5.58 -6.27 12.99
CA ASP A 214 -7.02 -6.55 12.94
C ASP A 214 -7.82 -5.25 12.75
N ALA A 215 -9.14 -5.34 12.59
CA ALA A 215 -9.99 -4.20 12.31
C ALA A 215 -9.94 -3.13 13.43
N ARG A 216 -9.80 -3.55 14.70
CA ARG A 216 -9.72 -2.64 15.85
C ARG A 216 -8.38 -1.89 15.85
N SER A 217 -7.29 -2.62 15.69
CA SER A 217 -5.95 -2.03 15.68
C SER A 217 -5.72 -1.16 14.43
N LEU A 218 -6.26 -1.55 13.27
CA LEU A 218 -6.22 -0.71 12.08
C LEU A 218 -6.99 0.60 12.29
N ARG A 219 -8.23 0.53 12.80
CA ARG A 219 -9.02 1.74 13.14
C ARG A 219 -8.28 2.65 14.12
N GLY A 220 -7.60 2.09 15.11
CA GLY A 220 -6.85 2.83 16.12
C GLY A 220 -5.62 3.61 15.59
N LEU A 221 -5.20 3.39 14.33
CA LEU A 221 -4.15 4.18 13.69
C LEU A 221 -4.67 5.54 13.19
N PHE A 222 -5.98 5.69 12.95
CA PHE A 222 -6.62 6.90 12.40
C PHE A 222 -7.14 7.79 13.54
N VAL A 223 -6.22 8.41 14.29
CA VAL A 223 -6.62 9.29 15.40
C VAL A 223 -7.07 10.64 14.84
N ASN A 224 -8.23 11.12 15.32
CA ASN A 224 -8.90 12.35 14.86
C ASN A 224 -9.35 12.34 13.39
N HIS A 225 -9.47 11.16 12.79
CA HIS A 225 -10.00 11.01 11.44
C HIS A 225 -11.15 10.01 11.43
N ASP A 226 -12.20 10.33 10.69
CA ASP A 226 -13.28 9.38 10.44
C ASP A 226 -12.79 8.31 9.44
N VAL A 227 -12.80 7.06 9.90
CA VAL A 227 -12.41 5.92 9.08
C VAL A 227 -13.49 4.86 9.07
N ALA A 228 -13.88 4.45 7.88
CA ALA A 228 -14.68 3.26 7.66
C ALA A 228 -13.77 2.04 7.45
N ILE A 229 -14.11 0.91 8.06
CA ILE A 229 -13.40 -0.35 7.88
C ILE A 229 -14.27 -1.30 7.08
N GLY A 230 -13.84 -1.57 5.86
CA GLY A 230 -14.39 -2.62 4.99
C GLY A 230 -13.62 -3.93 5.09
N VAL A 231 -14.20 -4.99 4.54
CA VAL A 231 -13.61 -6.34 4.55
C VAL A 231 -13.71 -6.95 3.17
N VAL A 232 -12.60 -7.51 2.68
CA VAL A 232 -12.61 -8.43 1.53
C VAL A 232 -12.55 -9.86 2.05
N ARG A 233 -13.36 -10.73 1.45
CA ARG A 233 -13.49 -12.14 1.87
C ARG A 233 -12.90 -13.08 0.83
N LEU A 234 -12.21 -14.12 1.32
CA LEU A 234 -11.76 -15.25 0.53
C LEU A 234 -12.33 -16.55 1.14
N GLY A 235 -13.07 -17.31 0.36
CA GLY A 235 -13.75 -18.50 0.88
C GLY A 235 -14.73 -18.22 2.04
N GLY A 236 -15.40 -17.05 2.03
CA GLY A 236 -16.30 -16.62 3.10
C GLY A 236 -15.61 -15.96 4.30
N LEU A 237 -14.29 -16.17 4.49
CA LEU A 237 -13.52 -15.64 5.60
C LEU A 237 -12.92 -14.25 5.29
N PRO A 238 -12.85 -13.32 6.27
CA PRO A 238 -12.29 -11.99 6.08
C PRO A 238 -10.77 -12.06 5.88
N SER A 239 -10.31 -11.97 4.63
CA SER A 239 -8.89 -12.08 4.27
C SER A 239 -8.13 -10.76 4.36
N ASN A 240 -8.76 -9.66 3.95
CA ASN A 240 -8.15 -8.33 3.97
C ASN A 240 -9.10 -7.30 4.58
N LEU A 241 -8.51 -6.31 5.20
CA LEU A 241 -9.17 -5.12 5.72
C LEU A 241 -8.95 -3.96 4.75
N ILE A 242 -9.92 -3.06 4.67
CA ILE A 242 -9.86 -1.82 3.91
C ILE A 242 -10.16 -0.69 4.87
N ALA A 243 -9.24 0.24 5.08
CA ALA A 243 -9.50 1.51 5.73
C ALA A 243 -9.72 2.57 4.66
N TYR A 244 -10.84 3.28 4.70
CA TYR A 244 -11.16 4.30 3.71
C TYR A 244 -11.96 5.47 4.31
N GLY A 245 -11.85 6.62 3.69
CA GLY A 245 -12.52 7.83 4.12
C GLY A 245 -11.99 9.10 3.46
N THR A 246 -12.33 10.23 4.07
CA THR A 246 -11.85 11.56 3.71
C THR A 246 -10.95 12.10 4.80
N THR A 247 -9.95 12.91 4.43
CA THR A 247 -8.96 13.46 5.38
C THR A 247 -9.41 14.74 6.07
N GLY A 248 -10.60 15.24 5.75
CA GLY A 248 -11.21 16.37 6.48
C GLY A 248 -11.48 15.99 7.93
N THR A 249 -11.04 16.81 8.87
CA THR A 249 -11.38 16.66 10.28
C THR A 249 -12.90 16.76 10.44
N SER A 250 -13.50 15.78 11.11
CA SER A 250 -14.84 15.97 11.70
C SER A 250 -14.79 17.21 12.59
N ARG A 251 -15.65 18.19 12.29
CA ARG A 251 -15.88 19.32 13.17
C ARG A 251 -16.64 18.87 14.40
#